data_e183f0734a254ba69e6d06fab1f2fea7
#
_entry.id   e183f0734a254ba69e6d06fab1f2fea7
#
_cell.length_a   1.000
_cell.length_b   1.000
_cell.length_c   1.000
_cell.angle_alpha   90.00
_cell.angle_beta   90.00
_cell.angle_gamma   90.00
#
_symmetry.space_group_name_H-M   'P 1'
#
loop_
_entity.id
_entity.type
_entity.pdbx_description
1 polymer ?
#
loop_
_entity_poly.entity_id
_entity_poly.type
_entity_poly.pdbx_seq_one_letter_code
_entity_poly.pdbx_strand_id
1 'polypeptide(L)'
;MGSGGSFFGREFGEVFGRMFSGMGKTGGEDLHFEAQITLEEAANGEDKEIQIQRIGKCDECRGSGNLDGKKSVCANCRGSGQVKSIKTMGFSQFVTIGTCRNCKGSGKTNSNPCKKCKGDGGIKKQERLKVHIPKGAYTGLVLKIQGRGNYIDEEEGDLFLILSIAEHEMFRRENGNIYSDLHVPFTTAALGGEINVPTLHGNLKITIPQGTHAGKTFKLDGKGSYDLRTREIGDHIVRVEIEIPKNISKRQRELLEEFELESAEHKRKGFFGKMF
;
A
#
# COMPACT_ATOMS: atom_id res chain seq x y z
N MET A 1 -24.46 11.89 0.86
CA MET A 1 -24.77 10.53 1.35
C MET A 1 -24.42 9.57 0.23
N GLY A 2 -23.31 8.85 0.32
CA GLY A 2 -22.85 7.91 -0.69
C GLY A 2 -21.69 7.15 -0.11
N SER A 3 -22.00 6.01 0.50
CA SER A 3 -21.11 5.07 1.16
C SER A 3 -20.21 4.42 0.10
N GLY A 4 -18.95 4.86 0.00
CA GLY A 4 -17.89 4.19 -0.74
C GLY A 4 -17.37 3.01 0.08
N GLY A 5 -18.02 1.86 0.00
CA GLY A 5 -17.59 0.62 0.63
C GLY A 5 -16.33 0.08 -0.03
N SER A 6 -15.30 -0.06 0.78
CA SER A 6 -14.01 -0.67 0.49
C SER A 6 -14.17 -2.08 -0.10
N PHE A 7 -14.15 -2.20 -1.42
CA PHE A 7 -14.33 -3.48 -2.14
C PHE A 7 -13.06 -4.36 -2.08
N PHE A 8 -11.90 -3.75 -1.82
CA PHE A 8 -10.59 -4.45 -1.77
C PHE A 8 -10.29 -5.19 -0.47
N GLY A 9 -10.98 -4.87 0.63
CA GLY A 9 -10.65 -5.41 1.96
C GLY A 9 -11.07 -6.86 2.22
N ARG A 10 -11.97 -7.45 1.45
CA ARG A 10 -12.50 -8.80 1.70
C ARG A 10 -11.78 -9.92 0.97
N GLU A 11 -11.39 -9.71 -0.28
CA GLU A 11 -10.72 -10.75 -1.07
C GLU A 11 -9.25 -10.95 -0.68
N PHE A 12 -8.54 -9.88 -0.29
CA PHE A 12 -7.15 -9.99 0.17
C PHE A 12 -7.03 -10.72 1.50
N GLY A 13 -7.97 -10.54 2.42
CA GLY A 13 -7.98 -11.22 3.72
C GLY A 13 -8.13 -12.74 3.62
N GLU A 14 -8.89 -13.25 2.66
CA GLU A 14 -9.10 -14.70 2.49
C GLU A 14 -7.93 -15.40 1.79
N VAL A 15 -7.30 -14.75 0.82
CA VAL A 15 -6.15 -15.31 0.10
C VAL A 15 -4.92 -15.34 1.01
N PHE A 16 -4.69 -14.28 1.79
CA PHE A 16 -3.58 -14.20 2.75
C PHE A 16 -3.78 -15.14 3.95
N GLY A 17 -5.00 -15.26 4.47
CA GLY A 17 -5.31 -16.18 5.57
C GLY A 17 -5.01 -17.64 5.23
N ARG A 18 -5.19 -18.06 3.98
CA ARG A 18 -4.87 -19.42 3.52
C ARG A 18 -3.38 -19.66 3.28
N MET A 19 -2.63 -18.65 2.91
CA MET A 19 -1.20 -18.78 2.57
C MET A 19 -0.31 -18.84 3.82
N PHE A 20 -0.75 -18.26 4.94
CA PHE A 20 0.03 -18.17 6.18
C PHE A 20 -0.50 -19.04 7.33
N SER A 21 -1.67 -19.67 7.22
CA SER A 21 -2.23 -20.52 8.27
C SER A 21 -1.53 -21.89 8.47
N GLY A 22 -0.45 -22.15 7.73
CA GLY A 22 0.26 -23.44 7.75
C GLY A 22 1.53 -23.51 8.60
N MET A 23 1.96 -22.41 9.23
CA MET A 23 3.19 -22.40 10.06
C MET A 23 2.80 -22.16 11.52
N GLY A 24 2.45 -23.24 12.22
CA GLY A 24 2.23 -23.22 13.66
C GLY A 24 3.47 -22.79 14.44
N LYS A 25 3.68 -21.47 14.60
CA LYS A 25 4.58 -20.94 15.61
C LYS A 25 3.89 -21.00 16.96
N THR A 26 4.48 -21.75 17.88
CA THR A 26 4.15 -21.69 19.31
C THR A 26 4.86 -20.47 19.90
N GLY A 27 4.21 -19.31 19.86
CA GLY A 27 4.72 -18.09 20.49
C GLY A 27 4.74 -16.89 19.53
N GLY A 28 4.38 -15.72 20.05
CA GLY A 28 4.31 -14.46 19.31
C GLY A 28 3.24 -14.45 18.20
N GLU A 29 2.42 -13.45 18.15
CA GLU A 29 1.43 -13.29 17.08
C GLU A 29 1.92 -12.25 16.08
N ASP A 30 1.95 -12.64 14.80
CA ASP A 30 2.33 -11.71 13.75
C ASP A 30 1.23 -10.65 13.55
N LEU A 31 1.66 -9.43 13.32
CA LEU A 31 0.77 -8.27 13.10
C LEU A 31 0.80 -7.86 11.64
N HIS A 32 -0.37 -7.70 11.05
CA HIS A 32 -0.53 -7.18 9.70
C HIS A 32 -1.06 -5.75 9.76
N PHE A 33 -0.38 -4.85 9.10
CA PHE A 33 -0.73 -3.44 9.06
C PHE A 33 -0.67 -2.93 7.61
N GLU A 34 -1.71 -2.23 7.18
CA GLU A 34 -1.74 -1.59 5.86
C GLU A 34 -1.33 -0.13 5.98
N ALA A 35 -0.33 0.28 5.20
CA ALA A 35 0.13 1.66 5.13
C ALA A 35 -0.10 2.23 3.74
N GLN A 36 -0.85 3.31 3.69
CA GLN A 36 -1.03 4.07 2.47
C GLN A 36 0.15 5.02 2.27
N ILE A 37 0.70 5.02 1.05
CA ILE A 37 1.80 5.88 0.62
C ILE A 37 1.39 6.64 -0.64
N THR A 38 2.04 7.77 -0.91
CA THR A 38 1.82 8.51 -2.15
C THR A 38 2.62 7.90 -3.30
N LEU A 39 2.30 8.32 -4.52
CA LEU A 39 3.02 7.87 -5.71
C LEU A 39 4.48 8.35 -5.69
N GLU A 40 4.74 9.57 -5.20
CA GLU A 40 6.06 10.15 -5.04
C GLU A 40 6.90 9.41 -4.00
N GLU A 41 6.30 9.12 -2.82
CA GLU A 41 6.95 8.31 -1.79
C GLU A 41 7.35 6.93 -2.34
N ALA A 42 6.46 6.32 -3.13
CA ALA A 42 6.74 5.04 -3.77
C ALA A 42 7.81 5.12 -4.86
N ALA A 43 7.82 6.21 -5.66
CA ALA A 43 8.76 6.38 -6.76
C ALA A 43 10.18 6.69 -6.28
N ASN A 44 10.31 7.53 -5.25
CA ASN A 44 11.60 8.00 -4.77
C ASN A 44 12.20 7.10 -3.68
N GLY A 45 11.35 6.39 -2.94
CA GLY A 45 11.70 5.72 -1.69
C GLY A 45 11.89 6.74 -0.57
N GLU A 46 11.35 6.47 0.58
CA GLU A 46 11.38 7.39 1.71
C GLU A 46 11.31 6.64 3.04
N ASP A 47 11.83 7.26 4.09
CA ASP A 47 11.65 6.81 5.45
C ASP A 47 10.35 7.38 6.01
N LYS A 48 9.35 6.53 6.21
CA LYS A 48 8.03 6.92 6.71
C LYS A 48 7.84 6.50 8.16
N GLU A 49 7.32 7.40 8.97
CA GLU A 49 6.91 7.09 10.34
C GLU A 49 5.47 6.57 10.34
N ILE A 50 5.29 5.35 10.83
CA ILE A 50 3.97 4.72 10.99
C ILE A 50 3.67 4.55 12.47
N GLN A 51 2.39 4.68 12.82
CA GLN A 51 1.91 4.46 14.18
C GLN A 51 1.09 3.18 14.23
N ILE A 52 1.55 2.21 15.01
CA ILE A 52 0.88 0.92 15.17
C ILE A 52 0.39 0.74 16.60
N GLN A 53 -0.66 -0.06 16.75
CA GLN A 53 -1.11 -0.55 18.05
C GLN A 53 -0.74 -2.02 18.13
N ARG A 54 0.00 -2.42 19.16
CA ARG A 54 0.37 -3.80 19.40
C ARG A 54 0.36 -4.16 20.88
N ILE A 55 0.36 -5.44 21.15
CA ILE A 55 0.66 -5.95 22.49
C ILE A 55 2.18 -5.99 22.60
N GLY A 56 2.75 -5.09 23.38
CA GLY A 56 4.18 -5.07 23.68
C GLY A 56 4.48 -5.65 25.06
N LYS A 57 5.73 -5.99 25.34
CA LYS A 57 6.17 -6.44 26.68
C LYS A 57 5.73 -5.47 27.76
N CYS A 58 5.19 -6.00 28.85
CA CYS A 58 4.87 -5.21 30.04
C CYS A 58 6.16 -4.70 30.67
N ASP A 59 6.23 -3.39 30.90
CA ASP A 59 7.45 -2.75 31.44
C ASP A 59 7.71 -3.14 32.89
N GLU A 60 6.64 -3.40 33.68
CA GLU A 60 6.73 -3.72 35.09
C GLU A 60 7.29 -5.11 35.35
N CYS A 61 6.74 -6.14 34.65
CA CYS A 61 7.19 -7.52 34.82
C CYS A 61 8.13 -8.00 33.70
N ARG A 62 8.50 -7.13 32.76
CA ARG A 62 9.38 -7.41 31.61
C ARG A 62 8.94 -8.63 30.78
N GLY A 63 7.61 -8.83 30.67
CA GLY A 63 7.03 -9.89 29.87
C GLY A 63 6.70 -11.19 30.63
N SER A 64 7.19 -11.38 31.85
CA SER A 64 6.96 -12.63 32.62
C SER A 64 5.53 -12.84 33.10
N GLY A 65 4.73 -11.78 33.21
CA GLY A 65 3.40 -11.82 33.79
C GLY A 65 3.39 -11.88 35.34
N ASN A 66 4.56 -11.99 35.97
CA ASN A 66 4.74 -12.08 37.43
C ASN A 66 5.60 -10.94 37.96
N LEU A 67 5.29 -10.44 39.15
CA LEU A 67 6.11 -9.44 39.84
C LEU A 67 7.52 -9.96 40.18
N ASP A 68 7.62 -11.25 40.47
CA ASP A 68 8.89 -11.91 40.82
C ASP A 68 9.72 -12.31 39.59
N GLY A 69 9.25 -11.99 38.38
CA GLY A 69 9.92 -12.32 37.11
C GLY A 69 9.93 -13.81 36.74
N LYS A 70 9.34 -14.69 37.55
CA LYS A 70 9.36 -16.14 37.34
C LYS A 70 7.94 -16.71 37.34
N LYS A 71 7.66 -17.60 36.37
CA LYS A 71 6.44 -18.43 36.38
C LYS A 71 6.69 -19.73 37.14
N SER A 72 5.71 -20.16 37.93
CA SER A 72 5.77 -21.42 38.64
C SER A 72 5.24 -22.54 37.76
N VAL A 73 5.75 -23.76 37.96
CA VAL A 73 5.22 -24.94 37.28
C VAL A 73 3.77 -25.19 37.74
N CYS A 74 2.86 -25.42 36.82
CA CYS A 74 1.46 -25.69 37.14
C CYS A 74 1.31 -26.95 37.98
N ALA A 75 0.83 -26.80 39.20
CA ALA A 75 0.64 -27.95 40.11
C ALA A 75 -0.35 -29.00 39.59
N ASN A 76 -1.35 -28.55 38.81
CA ASN A 76 -2.40 -29.42 38.30
C ASN A 76 -1.93 -30.37 37.18
N CYS A 77 -1.10 -29.89 36.25
CA CYS A 77 -0.57 -30.70 35.15
C CYS A 77 0.92 -31.01 35.28
N ARG A 78 1.57 -30.52 36.33
CA ARG A 78 3.02 -30.71 36.60
C ARG A 78 3.89 -30.30 35.41
N GLY A 79 3.50 -29.22 34.73
CA GLY A 79 4.22 -28.69 33.60
C GLY A 79 3.83 -29.24 32.22
N SER A 80 3.02 -30.32 32.16
CA SER A 80 2.66 -30.96 30.89
C SER A 80 1.69 -30.13 29.99
N GLY A 81 1.00 -29.14 30.57
CA GLY A 81 -0.04 -28.37 29.88
C GLY A 81 -1.34 -29.15 29.66
N GLN A 82 -1.36 -30.47 29.90
CA GLN A 82 -2.48 -31.36 29.65
C GLN A 82 -2.85 -32.15 30.90
N VAL A 83 -4.11 -32.51 31.02
CA VAL A 83 -4.62 -33.38 32.08
C VAL A 83 -5.29 -34.58 31.45
N LYS A 84 -5.00 -35.77 32.01
CA LYS A 84 -5.66 -37.02 31.63
C LYS A 84 -6.90 -37.19 32.50
N SER A 85 -8.06 -37.36 31.89
CA SER A 85 -9.31 -37.73 32.55
C SER A 85 -9.65 -39.15 32.14
N ILE A 86 -9.79 -40.02 33.13
CA ILE A 86 -10.20 -41.42 32.92
C ILE A 86 -11.67 -41.52 33.30
N LYS A 87 -12.52 -41.86 32.35
CA LYS A 87 -13.93 -42.19 32.59
C LYS A 87 -14.13 -43.69 32.42
N THR A 88 -14.60 -44.35 33.48
CA THR A 88 -14.96 -45.75 33.43
C THR A 88 -16.45 -45.85 33.14
N MET A 89 -16.82 -46.53 32.07
CA MET A 89 -18.20 -46.86 31.72
C MET A 89 -18.31 -48.37 31.58
N GLY A 90 -18.86 -49.02 32.61
CA GLY A 90 -18.93 -50.46 32.67
C GLY A 90 -17.54 -51.10 32.73
N PHE A 91 -17.26 -52.03 31.82
CA PHE A 91 -15.97 -52.73 31.74
C PHE A 91 -14.92 -51.98 30.87
N SER A 92 -15.25 -50.82 30.30
CA SER A 92 -14.35 -50.06 29.44
C SER A 92 -13.87 -48.80 30.12
N GLN A 93 -12.56 -48.50 30.00
CA GLN A 93 -11.95 -47.25 30.45
C GLN A 93 -11.63 -46.38 29.26
N PHE A 94 -12.18 -45.16 29.26
CA PHE A 94 -11.87 -44.13 28.24
C PHE A 94 -10.91 -43.13 28.84
N VAL A 95 -9.74 -43.01 28.24
CA VAL A 95 -8.73 -41.99 28.58
C VAL A 95 -8.91 -40.80 27.64
N THR A 96 -9.31 -39.68 28.21
CA THR A 96 -9.39 -38.41 27.45
C THR A 96 -8.26 -37.49 27.89
N ILE A 97 -7.47 -37.02 26.95
CA ILE A 97 -6.42 -36.02 27.19
C ILE A 97 -7.02 -34.66 26.81
N GLY A 98 -7.04 -33.75 27.75
CA GLY A 98 -7.57 -32.40 27.55
C GLY A 98 -6.59 -31.35 28.02
N THR A 99 -6.75 -30.12 27.52
CA THR A 99 -5.95 -28.98 27.95
C THR A 99 -6.18 -28.68 29.43
N CYS A 100 -5.11 -28.45 30.16
CA CYS A 100 -5.20 -28.13 31.60
C CYS A 100 -5.90 -26.76 31.78
N ARG A 101 -7.04 -26.78 32.47
CA ARG A 101 -7.84 -25.58 32.71
C ARG A 101 -7.13 -24.51 33.55
N ASN A 102 -6.23 -24.93 34.45
CA ASN A 102 -5.55 -24.04 35.38
C ASN A 102 -4.44 -23.20 34.67
N CYS A 103 -3.69 -23.80 33.79
CA CYS A 103 -2.65 -23.13 33.05
C CYS A 103 -2.99 -22.87 31.55
N LYS A 104 -4.20 -23.24 31.13
CA LYS A 104 -4.69 -23.11 29.75
C LYS A 104 -3.73 -23.66 28.68
N GLY A 105 -3.00 -24.74 29.05
CA GLY A 105 -2.05 -25.40 28.14
C GLY A 105 -0.60 -24.98 28.30
N SER A 106 -0.30 -23.86 28.94
CA SER A 106 1.08 -23.32 29.06
C SER A 106 2.01 -24.15 29.98
N GLY A 107 1.48 -25.03 30.80
CA GLY A 107 2.25 -25.78 31.82
C GLY A 107 2.75 -24.94 33.00
N LYS A 108 2.60 -23.63 32.95
CA LYS A 108 3.09 -22.68 33.94
C LYS A 108 1.94 -21.86 34.54
N THR A 109 2.07 -21.40 35.77
CA THR A 109 1.11 -20.53 36.47
C THR A 109 1.80 -19.34 37.09
N ASN A 110 1.06 -18.24 37.24
CA ASN A 110 1.53 -17.03 37.88
C ASN A 110 1.19 -17.10 39.37
N SER A 111 2.19 -17.25 40.25
CA SER A 111 2.03 -17.22 41.70
C SER A 111 1.81 -15.84 42.27
N ASN A 112 2.39 -14.83 41.62
CA ASN A 112 2.27 -13.42 42.01
C ASN A 112 2.02 -12.57 40.74
N PRO A 113 0.78 -12.52 40.23
CA PRO A 113 0.49 -11.89 38.93
C PRO A 113 0.77 -10.39 38.95
N CYS A 114 1.45 -9.89 37.91
CA CYS A 114 1.73 -8.48 37.71
C CYS A 114 0.42 -7.68 37.62
N LYS A 115 0.31 -6.63 38.44
CA LYS A 115 -0.91 -5.82 38.51
C LYS A 115 -1.20 -5.07 37.20
N LYS A 116 -0.17 -4.66 36.47
CA LYS A 116 -0.30 -3.87 35.24
C LYS A 116 -0.82 -4.70 34.07
N CYS A 117 -0.28 -5.87 33.82
CA CYS A 117 -0.73 -6.78 32.76
C CYS A 117 -1.66 -7.90 33.22
N LYS A 118 -2.01 -7.96 34.52
CA LYS A 118 -2.90 -8.95 35.13
C LYS A 118 -2.45 -10.42 34.89
N GLY A 119 -1.15 -10.61 34.71
CA GLY A 119 -0.59 -11.93 34.49
C GLY A 119 -0.28 -12.29 33.03
N ASP A 120 -0.72 -11.51 32.04
CA ASP A 120 -0.55 -11.80 30.63
C ASP A 120 0.89 -11.57 30.11
N GLY A 121 1.68 -10.76 30.81
CA GLY A 121 3.02 -10.40 30.38
C GLY A 121 3.08 -9.32 29.31
N GLY A 122 2.00 -9.13 28.55
CA GLY A 122 1.85 -8.13 27.48
C GLY A 122 0.89 -7.02 27.88
N ILE A 123 1.05 -5.84 27.30
CA ILE A 123 0.14 -4.69 27.43
C ILE A 123 -0.04 -4.01 26.08
N LYS A 124 -1.24 -3.49 25.81
CA LYS A 124 -1.48 -2.68 24.61
C LYS A 124 -0.65 -1.42 24.64
N LYS A 125 0.13 -1.20 23.59
CA LYS A 125 0.98 -0.02 23.40
C LYS A 125 0.74 0.57 22.02
N GLN A 126 0.84 1.89 21.93
CA GLN A 126 1.02 2.58 20.65
C GLN A 126 2.52 2.79 20.45
N GLU A 127 3.01 2.40 19.31
CA GLU A 127 4.43 2.51 18.96
C GLU A 127 4.59 3.22 17.62
N ARG A 128 5.53 4.16 17.55
CA ARG A 128 5.93 4.82 16.32
C ARG A 128 7.14 4.09 15.77
N LEU A 129 7.05 3.66 14.54
CA LEU A 129 8.12 2.95 13.85
C LEU A 129 8.52 3.73 12.61
N LYS A 130 9.81 3.95 12.46
CA LYS A 130 10.38 4.47 11.21
C LYS A 130 10.66 3.29 10.29
N VAL A 131 10.00 3.28 9.13
CA VAL A 131 10.09 2.20 8.14
C VAL A 131 10.64 2.78 6.85
N HIS A 132 11.66 2.14 6.31
CA HIS A 132 12.21 2.48 5.02
C HIS A 132 11.35 1.89 3.89
N ILE A 133 10.74 2.75 3.09
CA ILE A 133 10.01 2.38 1.87
C ILE A 133 11.02 2.33 0.73
N PRO A 134 11.20 1.18 0.07
CA PRO A 134 12.17 1.08 -1.00
C PRO A 134 11.70 1.85 -2.24
N LYS A 135 12.65 2.42 -2.98
CA LYS A 135 12.38 3.05 -4.27
C LYS A 135 11.70 2.06 -5.22
N GLY A 136 10.60 2.50 -5.83
CA GLY A 136 9.83 1.66 -6.74
C GLY A 136 8.82 0.75 -6.05
N ALA A 137 8.51 0.99 -4.78
CA ALA A 137 7.46 0.26 -4.06
C ALA A 137 6.15 0.23 -4.88
N TYR A 138 5.36 -0.83 -4.72
CA TYR A 138 4.11 -1.04 -5.44
C TYR A 138 3.02 -1.52 -4.47
N THR A 139 1.77 -1.36 -4.88
CA THR A 139 0.63 -1.83 -4.09
C THR A 139 0.68 -3.34 -3.89
N GLY A 140 0.58 -3.78 -2.63
CA GLY A 140 0.72 -5.18 -2.24
C GLY A 140 2.15 -5.60 -1.87
N LEU A 141 3.14 -4.69 -1.94
CA LEU A 141 4.48 -4.96 -1.40
C LEU A 141 4.40 -5.15 0.11
N VAL A 142 4.94 -6.26 0.61
CA VAL A 142 4.97 -6.60 2.03
C VAL A 142 6.37 -6.40 2.58
N LEU A 143 6.50 -5.54 3.57
CA LEU A 143 7.72 -5.32 4.32
C LEU A 143 7.64 -6.03 5.66
N LYS A 144 8.56 -6.96 5.92
CA LYS A 144 8.64 -7.68 7.17
C LYS A 144 9.55 -6.96 8.15
N ILE A 145 9.04 -6.63 9.32
CA ILE A 145 9.79 -5.98 10.41
C ILE A 145 9.83 -6.95 11.60
N GLN A 146 11.00 -7.52 11.83
CA GLN A 146 11.19 -8.57 12.84
C GLN A 146 10.94 -8.06 14.26
N GLY A 147 10.26 -8.88 15.09
CA GLY A 147 10.01 -8.59 16.49
C GLY A 147 9.12 -7.37 16.75
N ARG A 148 8.31 -6.95 15.75
CA ARG A 148 7.36 -5.82 15.89
C ARG A 148 5.90 -6.24 15.82
N GLY A 149 5.61 -7.55 15.89
CA GLY A 149 4.28 -8.10 16.08
C GLY A 149 3.84 -8.06 17.54
N ASN A 150 2.83 -8.83 17.88
CA ASN A 150 2.30 -8.96 19.24
C ASN A 150 3.20 -9.85 20.11
N TYR A 151 3.38 -9.42 21.36
CA TYR A 151 4.04 -10.20 22.39
C TYR A 151 3.05 -11.13 23.08
N ILE A 152 3.17 -12.41 22.84
CA ILE A 152 2.32 -13.47 23.42
C ILE A 152 3.24 -14.64 23.82
N ASP A 153 2.94 -15.26 24.95
CA ASP A 153 3.66 -16.44 25.46
C ASP A 153 5.20 -16.30 25.50
N GLU A 154 5.66 -15.15 25.97
CA GLU A 154 7.08 -14.80 26.11
C GLU A 154 7.85 -14.59 24.81
N GLU A 155 7.18 -14.62 23.66
CA GLU A 155 7.75 -14.38 22.34
C GLU A 155 7.13 -13.17 21.65
N GLU A 156 7.91 -12.52 20.79
CA GLU A 156 7.44 -11.44 19.91
C GLU A 156 7.20 -12.00 18.52
N GLY A 157 6.04 -11.69 17.93
CA GLY A 157 5.78 -11.91 16.52
C GLY A 157 6.45 -10.87 15.64
N ASP A 158 6.24 -10.97 14.35
CA ASP A 158 6.74 -10.03 13.35
C ASP A 158 5.62 -9.09 12.88
N LEU A 159 6.00 -7.91 12.39
CA LEU A 159 5.07 -6.99 11.73
C LEU A 159 5.22 -7.12 10.22
N PHE A 160 4.13 -7.39 9.55
CA PHE A 160 4.00 -7.37 8.08
C PHE A 160 3.29 -6.10 7.67
N LEU A 161 4.05 -5.17 7.10
CA LEU A 161 3.55 -3.91 6.58
C LEU A 161 3.21 -4.08 5.10
N ILE A 162 1.92 -3.98 4.78
CA ILE A 162 1.41 -4.07 3.41
C ILE A 162 1.27 -2.66 2.87
N LEU A 163 1.96 -2.34 1.77
CA LEU A 163 1.91 -1.02 1.17
C LEU A 163 0.76 -0.92 0.17
N SER A 164 0.01 0.18 0.22
CA SER A 164 -0.97 0.57 -0.79
C SER A 164 -0.63 1.97 -1.30
N ILE A 165 -0.60 2.16 -2.62
CA ILE A 165 -0.34 3.45 -3.23
C ILE A 165 -1.67 4.16 -3.42
N ALA A 166 -1.77 5.40 -2.91
CA ALA A 166 -2.93 6.26 -3.13
C ALA A 166 -3.09 6.61 -4.62
N GLU A 167 -4.32 6.73 -5.07
CA GLU A 167 -4.60 7.28 -6.40
C GLU A 167 -4.06 8.71 -6.49
N HIS A 168 -3.42 9.02 -7.62
CA HIS A 168 -2.87 10.35 -7.88
C HIS A 168 -3.73 11.08 -8.91
N GLU A 169 -3.98 12.39 -8.69
CA GLU A 169 -4.89 13.18 -9.53
C GLU A 169 -4.43 13.30 -11.00
N MET A 170 -3.12 13.39 -11.24
CA MET A 170 -2.55 13.62 -12.57
C MET A 170 -1.84 12.41 -13.16
N PHE A 171 -1.37 11.49 -12.33
CA PHE A 171 -0.51 10.41 -12.76
C PHE A 171 -1.12 9.04 -12.52
N ARG A 172 -1.05 8.18 -13.53
CA ARG A 172 -1.37 6.77 -13.42
C ARG A 172 -0.10 5.96 -13.63
N ARG A 173 0.21 5.07 -12.70
CA ARG A 173 1.38 4.21 -12.79
C ARG A 173 0.99 2.80 -13.24
N GLU A 174 1.71 2.29 -14.23
CA GLU A 174 1.67 0.89 -14.65
C GLU A 174 3.10 0.34 -14.66
N ASN A 175 3.42 -0.49 -13.68
CA ASN A 175 4.79 -0.96 -13.45
C ASN A 175 5.78 0.20 -13.23
N GLY A 176 6.78 0.34 -14.10
CA GLY A 176 7.70 1.47 -14.12
C GLY A 176 7.21 2.68 -14.92
N ASN A 177 6.22 2.50 -15.79
CA ASN A 177 5.72 3.59 -16.63
C ASN A 177 4.73 4.48 -15.90
N ILE A 178 4.80 5.77 -16.20
CA ILE A 178 3.87 6.80 -15.73
C ILE A 178 3.06 7.30 -16.92
N TYR A 179 1.78 7.48 -16.74
CA TYR A 179 0.86 8.02 -17.72
C TYR A 179 0.23 9.29 -17.18
N SER A 180 0.13 10.32 -18.03
CA SER A 180 -0.58 11.55 -17.70
C SER A 180 -1.23 12.15 -18.93
N ASP A 181 -2.26 12.97 -18.71
CA ASP A 181 -2.86 13.79 -19.72
C ASP A 181 -2.25 15.21 -19.67
N LEU A 182 -1.94 15.75 -20.83
CA LEU A 182 -1.37 17.08 -21.00
C LEU A 182 -2.36 17.96 -21.74
N HIS A 183 -2.90 18.96 -21.07
CA HIS A 183 -3.76 19.96 -21.68
C HIS A 183 -2.94 20.97 -22.48
N VAL A 184 -3.08 20.91 -23.79
CA VAL A 184 -2.37 21.77 -24.72
C VAL A 184 -3.34 22.77 -25.34
N PRO A 185 -3.10 24.09 -25.25
CA PRO A 185 -3.93 25.07 -25.93
C PRO A 185 -4.02 24.75 -27.42
N PHE A 186 -5.21 24.86 -28.02
CA PHE A 186 -5.41 24.54 -29.44
C PHE A 186 -4.46 25.35 -30.37
N THR A 187 -4.12 26.59 -29.98
CA THR A 187 -3.17 27.41 -30.69
C THR A 187 -1.74 26.84 -30.70
N THR A 188 -1.30 26.31 -29.55
CA THR A 188 0.00 25.62 -29.44
C THR A 188 -0.02 24.31 -30.22
N ALA A 189 -1.15 23.57 -30.19
CA ALA A 189 -1.29 22.34 -30.97
C ALA A 189 -1.25 22.63 -32.49
N ALA A 190 -1.85 23.74 -32.94
CA ALA A 190 -1.87 24.15 -34.35
C ALA A 190 -0.55 24.73 -34.84
N LEU A 191 0.07 25.61 -34.06
CA LEU A 191 1.27 26.37 -34.46
C LEU A 191 2.59 25.70 -34.07
N GLY A 192 2.54 24.74 -33.13
CA GLY A 192 3.70 24.24 -32.44
C GLY A 192 4.12 25.16 -31.30
N GLY A 193 5.05 24.73 -30.49
CA GLY A 193 5.59 25.54 -29.39
C GLY A 193 6.14 24.68 -28.25
N GLU A 194 6.62 25.35 -27.23
CA GLU A 194 7.16 24.70 -26.04
C GLU A 194 6.13 24.72 -24.90
N ILE A 195 6.04 23.63 -24.18
CA ILE A 195 5.13 23.48 -23.02
C ILE A 195 5.85 22.77 -21.88
N ASN A 196 5.51 23.15 -20.65
CA ASN A 196 6.02 22.48 -19.47
C ASN A 196 5.10 21.30 -19.12
N VAL A 197 5.69 20.11 -18.97
CA VAL A 197 5.03 18.89 -18.56
C VAL A 197 5.41 18.58 -17.14
N PRO A 198 4.45 18.47 -16.21
CA PRO A 198 4.73 17.99 -14.88
C PRO A 198 5.14 16.51 -14.93
N THR A 199 6.18 16.14 -14.20
CA THR A 199 6.64 14.77 -14.05
C THR A 199 6.85 14.45 -12.57
N LEU A 200 7.00 13.19 -12.21
CA LEU A 200 7.35 12.79 -10.83
C LEU A 200 8.69 13.38 -10.34
N HIS A 201 9.52 13.88 -11.26
CA HIS A 201 10.84 14.42 -10.96
C HIS A 201 10.91 15.95 -11.18
N GLY A 202 9.75 16.61 -11.23
CA GLY A 202 9.64 18.04 -11.52
C GLY A 202 9.17 18.32 -12.95
N ASN A 203 9.16 19.61 -13.34
CA ASN A 203 8.67 20.02 -14.65
C ASN A 203 9.73 19.80 -15.73
N LEU A 204 9.31 19.22 -16.85
CA LEU A 204 10.13 19.04 -18.04
C LEU A 204 9.56 19.85 -19.21
N LYS A 205 10.39 20.60 -19.89
CA LYS A 205 10.02 21.36 -21.09
C LYS A 205 10.09 20.47 -22.33
N ILE A 206 8.99 20.36 -23.08
CA ILE A 206 8.93 19.62 -24.34
C ILE A 206 8.48 20.51 -25.49
N THR A 207 8.86 20.15 -26.71
CA THR A 207 8.43 20.83 -27.92
C THR A 207 7.24 20.08 -28.52
N ILE A 208 6.13 20.78 -28.70
CA ILE A 208 4.94 20.30 -29.39
C ILE A 208 5.11 20.63 -30.89
N PRO A 209 5.16 19.67 -31.80
CA PRO A 209 5.21 19.94 -33.24
C PRO A 209 3.93 20.59 -33.73
N GLN A 210 4.03 21.41 -34.74
CA GLN A 210 2.89 21.99 -35.44
C GLN A 210 1.95 20.91 -35.98
N GLY A 211 0.62 21.12 -35.83
CA GLY A 211 -0.39 20.19 -36.28
C GLY A 211 -0.51 18.95 -35.40
N THR A 212 -0.17 19.08 -34.11
CA THR A 212 -0.34 17.98 -33.16
C THR A 212 -1.82 17.71 -32.88
N HIS A 213 -2.25 16.47 -33.07
CA HIS A 213 -3.63 16.05 -32.85
C HIS A 213 -3.91 15.65 -31.39
N ALA A 214 -5.17 15.76 -30.99
CA ALA A 214 -5.65 15.19 -29.74
C ALA A 214 -5.39 13.67 -29.70
N GLY A 215 -5.03 13.15 -28.53
CA GLY A 215 -4.70 11.75 -28.34
C GLY A 215 -3.28 11.35 -28.76
N LYS A 216 -2.49 12.25 -29.37
CA LYS A 216 -1.08 11.99 -29.65
C LYS A 216 -0.32 11.78 -28.35
N THR A 217 0.55 10.79 -28.32
CA THR A 217 1.38 10.50 -27.16
C THR A 217 2.82 10.93 -27.38
N PHE A 218 3.42 11.49 -26.32
CA PHE A 218 4.85 11.77 -26.23
C PHE A 218 5.47 10.86 -25.20
N LYS A 219 6.54 10.19 -25.58
CA LYS A 219 7.31 9.34 -24.70
C LYS A 219 8.49 10.11 -24.16
N LEU A 220 8.57 10.23 -22.84
CA LEU A 220 9.70 10.86 -22.15
C LEU A 220 10.54 9.73 -21.54
N ASP A 221 11.61 9.39 -22.23
CA ASP A 221 12.45 8.23 -21.88
C ASP A 221 13.10 8.41 -20.50
N GLY A 222 13.00 7.38 -19.68
CA GLY A 222 13.56 7.35 -18.32
C GLY A 222 12.96 8.36 -17.34
N LYS A 223 11.78 8.94 -17.63
CA LYS A 223 11.06 9.87 -16.75
C LYS A 223 9.90 9.22 -15.99
N GLY A 224 9.79 7.92 -16.06
CA GLY A 224 8.88 7.13 -15.26
C GLY A 224 9.36 6.91 -13.82
N SER A 225 8.88 5.85 -13.21
CA SER A 225 9.25 5.38 -11.88
C SER A 225 10.19 4.17 -11.97
N TYR A 226 11.00 3.97 -10.95
CA TYR A 226 11.73 2.71 -10.79
C TYR A 226 10.74 1.56 -10.54
N ASP A 227 10.95 0.41 -11.17
CA ASP A 227 10.21 -0.82 -10.90
C ASP A 227 11.12 -1.81 -10.16
N LEU A 228 10.72 -2.18 -8.93
CA LEU A 228 11.47 -3.12 -8.08
C LEU A 228 11.59 -4.53 -8.68
N ARG A 229 10.65 -4.94 -9.54
CA ARG A 229 10.62 -6.29 -10.13
C ARG A 229 11.57 -6.40 -11.31
N THR A 230 11.55 -5.42 -12.21
CA THR A 230 12.43 -5.39 -13.40
C THR A 230 13.79 -4.74 -13.09
N ARG A 231 13.87 -3.94 -12.03
CA ARG A 231 15.04 -3.12 -11.65
C ARG A 231 15.41 -2.06 -12.68
N GLU A 232 14.44 -1.60 -13.45
CA GLU A 232 14.59 -0.60 -14.48
C GLU A 232 13.76 0.63 -14.17
N ILE A 233 14.13 1.76 -14.75
CA ILE A 233 13.32 2.98 -14.72
C ILE A 233 12.48 2.98 -15.99
N GLY A 234 11.16 3.10 -15.81
CA GLY A 234 10.23 3.20 -16.93
C GLY A 234 10.20 4.59 -17.54
N ASP A 235 9.26 4.77 -18.46
CA ASP A 235 9.08 6.01 -19.20
C ASP A 235 7.84 6.77 -18.72
N HIS A 236 7.79 8.06 -19.00
CA HIS A 236 6.58 8.84 -18.82
C HIS A 236 5.89 9.04 -20.17
N ILE A 237 4.71 8.49 -20.30
CA ILE A 237 3.88 8.55 -21.50
C ILE A 237 2.82 9.64 -21.30
N VAL A 238 2.95 10.71 -22.06
CA VAL A 238 2.10 11.90 -21.96
C VAL A 238 1.13 11.92 -23.13
N ARG A 239 -0.17 11.89 -22.86
CA ARG A 239 -1.22 11.95 -23.88
C ARG A 239 -1.70 13.39 -24.02
N VAL A 240 -1.72 13.91 -25.23
CA VAL A 240 -2.20 15.26 -25.52
C VAL A 240 -3.73 15.32 -25.49
N GLU A 241 -4.24 16.23 -24.69
CA GLU A 241 -5.62 16.70 -24.74
C GLU A 241 -5.64 18.16 -25.18
N ILE A 242 -6.42 18.47 -26.23
CA ILE A 242 -6.48 19.85 -26.75
C ILE A 242 -7.49 20.63 -25.92
N GLU A 243 -6.98 21.70 -25.29
CA GLU A 243 -7.82 22.64 -24.56
C GLU A 243 -8.42 23.68 -25.48
N ILE A 244 -9.76 23.71 -25.56
CA ILE A 244 -10.54 24.71 -26.29
C ILE A 244 -11.11 25.72 -25.29
N PRO A 245 -10.78 27.03 -25.41
CA PRO A 245 -11.26 28.03 -24.46
C PRO A 245 -12.78 28.17 -24.54
N LYS A 246 -13.45 28.07 -23.39
CA LYS A 246 -14.92 28.24 -23.29
C LYS A 246 -15.34 29.71 -23.48
N ASN A 247 -14.51 30.64 -23.04
CA ASN A 247 -14.75 32.08 -23.12
C ASN A 247 -13.71 32.74 -24.02
N ILE A 248 -14.18 33.35 -25.08
CA ILE A 248 -13.32 34.08 -26.04
C ILE A 248 -13.79 35.53 -26.14
N SER A 249 -12.85 36.46 -26.29
CA SER A 249 -13.13 37.88 -26.54
C SER A 249 -13.71 38.10 -27.94
N LYS A 250 -14.31 39.27 -28.18
CA LYS A 250 -14.79 39.65 -29.52
C LYS A 250 -13.68 39.55 -30.56
N ARG A 251 -12.48 40.06 -30.23
CA ARG A 251 -11.33 40.04 -31.16
C ARG A 251 -10.82 38.63 -31.44
N GLN A 252 -10.81 37.75 -30.44
CA GLN A 252 -10.48 36.32 -30.63
C GLN A 252 -11.49 35.63 -31.56
N ARG A 253 -12.78 35.93 -31.40
CA ARG A 253 -13.83 35.42 -32.29
C ARG A 253 -13.58 35.84 -33.74
N GLU A 254 -13.38 37.13 -33.98
CA GLU A 254 -13.10 37.66 -35.32
C GLU A 254 -11.91 36.95 -35.97
N LEU A 255 -10.82 36.77 -35.23
CA LEU A 255 -9.62 36.08 -35.74
C LEU A 255 -9.88 34.59 -36.06
N LEU A 256 -10.71 33.92 -35.31
CA LEU A 256 -11.07 32.54 -35.58
C LEU A 256 -12.00 32.43 -36.81
N GLU A 257 -12.92 33.36 -36.99
CA GLU A 257 -13.80 33.44 -38.17
C GLU A 257 -12.97 33.75 -39.44
N GLU A 258 -12.02 34.68 -39.38
CA GLU A 258 -11.05 34.93 -40.49
C GLU A 258 -10.26 33.65 -40.82
N PHE A 259 -9.74 32.96 -39.82
CA PHE A 259 -9.00 31.70 -40.02
C PHE A 259 -9.84 30.63 -40.69
N GLU A 260 -11.13 30.51 -40.31
CA GLU A 260 -12.06 29.57 -40.92
C GLU A 260 -12.31 29.88 -42.41
N LEU A 261 -12.52 31.17 -42.76
CA LEU A 261 -12.71 31.62 -44.16
C LEU A 261 -11.50 31.30 -45.03
N GLU A 262 -10.29 31.62 -44.59
CA GLU A 262 -9.05 31.29 -45.30
C GLU A 262 -8.86 29.78 -45.47
N SER A 263 -9.17 29.01 -44.45
CA SER A 263 -9.10 27.54 -44.48
C SER A 263 -10.06 26.93 -45.51
N ALA A 264 -11.25 27.52 -45.66
CA ALA A 264 -12.22 27.10 -46.66
C ALA A 264 -11.79 27.41 -48.09
N GLU A 265 -11.15 28.55 -48.31
CA GLU A 265 -10.59 28.92 -49.60
C GLU A 265 -9.41 28.03 -50.04
N HIS A 266 -8.50 27.69 -49.09
CA HIS A 266 -7.41 26.75 -49.32
C HIS A 266 -7.90 25.36 -49.73
N LYS A 267 -8.96 24.85 -49.11
CA LYS A 267 -9.56 23.58 -49.48
C LYS A 267 -10.18 23.61 -50.87
N ARG A 268 -10.84 24.72 -51.27
CA ARG A 268 -11.39 24.90 -52.62
C ARG A 268 -10.27 24.93 -53.69
N LYS A 269 -9.20 25.68 -53.48
CA LYS A 269 -8.04 25.74 -54.41
C LYS A 269 -7.32 24.41 -54.54
N GLY A 270 -7.17 23.66 -53.45
CA GLY A 270 -6.56 22.31 -53.46
C GLY A 270 -7.39 21.22 -54.15
N PHE A 271 -8.73 21.36 -54.15
CA PHE A 271 -9.60 20.46 -54.88
C PHE A 271 -9.59 20.69 -56.39
N PHE A 272 -9.53 21.94 -56.82
CA PHE A 272 -9.43 22.26 -58.27
C PHE A 272 -8.02 22.03 -58.85
N GLY A 273 -6.96 22.09 -58.05
CA GLY A 273 -5.60 21.82 -58.49
C GLY A 273 -5.24 20.37 -58.75
N LYS A 274 -6.10 19.40 -58.36
CA LYS A 274 -5.93 17.98 -58.64
C LYS A 274 -6.74 17.48 -59.84
N MET A 275 -7.45 18.35 -60.53
CA MET A 275 -8.32 18.03 -61.67
C MET A 275 -7.76 18.44 -63.02
N PHE A 276 -6.50 18.92 -63.06
CA PHE A 276 -5.77 19.20 -64.31
C PHE A 276 -4.39 18.57 -64.30
#